data_4b34c673269df06378c32d91f90041f1
#
_entry.id   4b34c673269df06378c32d91f90041f1
#
_cell.length_a   1.000
_cell.length_b   1.000
_cell.length_c   1.000
_cell.angle_alpha   90.00
_cell.angle_beta   90.00
_cell.angle_gamma   90.00
#
_symmetry.space_group_name_H-M   'P 1'
#
loop_
_entity.id
_entity.type
_entity.pdbx_description
1 polymer ?
#
loop_
_entity_poly.entity_id
_entity_poly.type
_entity_poly.pdbx_seq_one_letter_code
_entity_poly.pdbx_strand_id
1 'polypeptide(L)'
;MADEFDLDIDDLERRMDGALSSLRQEFLTLRTGRASASMLDPINVDAYGAVTPLNQVGTVNVPEPRMITLNIWDKSLVGAAEKAIRESGLGINPVVDGTIIRLPIPELNEERRRELTKVAGQYAESARVAVRNVRRDGMDQIKKGKSDGLGEDDQKFWEGAVQELTDKSIEKIDQALESKQEEIMQV
;
A
#
# COMPACT_ATOMS: atom_id res chain seq x y z
N MET A 1 35.83 -31.44 -1.61
CA MET A 1 35.62 -30.23 -0.78
C MET A 1 34.15 -30.24 -0.48
N ALA A 2 33.77 -30.28 0.80
CA ALA A 2 32.39 -30.09 1.16
C ALA A 2 32.02 -28.65 0.74
N ASP A 3 31.00 -28.49 -0.06
CA ASP A 3 30.48 -27.15 -0.37
C ASP A 3 30.13 -26.51 0.98
N GLU A 4 30.77 -25.36 1.25
CA GLU A 4 30.53 -24.56 2.45
C GLU A 4 29.05 -24.16 2.41
N PHE A 5 28.30 -24.50 3.46
CA PHE A 5 26.87 -24.13 3.54
C PHE A 5 26.77 -22.61 3.56
N ASP A 6 26.07 -22.06 2.61
CA ASP A 6 25.79 -20.63 2.51
C ASP A 6 24.28 -20.44 2.38
N LEU A 7 23.69 -19.71 3.34
CA LEU A 7 22.27 -19.35 3.29
C LEU A 7 22.12 -18.02 2.59
N ASP A 8 21.31 -17.99 1.54
CA ASP A 8 21.01 -16.76 0.82
C ASP A 8 20.07 -15.86 1.66
N ILE A 9 20.69 -15.13 2.61
CA ILE A 9 20.00 -14.16 3.47
C ILE A 9 19.37 -13.04 2.64
N ASP A 10 20.00 -12.61 1.57
CA ASP A 10 19.51 -11.53 0.70
C ASP A 10 18.22 -11.95 -0.01
N ASP A 11 18.09 -13.22 -0.41
CA ASP A 11 16.84 -13.74 -0.96
C ASP A 11 15.71 -13.74 0.10
N LEU A 12 16.01 -14.16 1.32
CA LEU A 12 15.03 -14.13 2.42
C LEU A 12 14.59 -12.69 2.73
N GLU A 13 15.53 -11.75 2.78
CA GLU A 13 15.24 -10.32 3.00
C GLU A 13 14.35 -9.77 1.89
N ARG A 14 14.71 -10.01 0.64
CA ARG A 14 13.92 -9.57 -0.53
C ARG A 14 12.49 -10.11 -0.48
N ARG A 15 12.31 -11.36 -0.08
CA ARG A 15 10.98 -11.98 0.05
C ARG A 15 10.16 -11.39 1.20
N MET A 16 10.80 -11.08 2.33
CA MET A 16 10.16 -10.40 3.45
C MET A 16 9.79 -8.95 3.11
N ASP A 17 10.68 -8.23 2.43
CA ASP A 17 10.39 -6.87 1.92
C ASP A 17 9.28 -6.89 0.86
N GLY A 18 9.15 -7.96 0.09
CA GLY A 18 8.02 -8.20 -0.81
C GLY A 18 6.69 -8.25 -0.07
N ALA A 19 6.63 -8.92 1.08
CA ALA A 19 5.44 -8.94 1.93
C ALA A 19 5.07 -7.54 2.45
N LEU A 20 6.06 -6.75 2.86
CA LEU A 20 5.84 -5.36 3.29
C LEU A 20 5.37 -4.47 2.14
N SER A 21 5.94 -4.64 0.94
CA SER A 21 5.51 -3.90 -0.25
C SER A 21 4.07 -4.21 -0.62
N SER A 22 3.67 -5.49 -0.56
CA SER A 22 2.28 -5.90 -0.78
C SER A 22 1.33 -5.28 0.24
N LEU A 23 1.71 -5.27 1.52
CA LEU A 23 0.94 -4.61 2.57
C LEU A 23 0.73 -3.12 2.30
N ARG A 24 1.78 -2.42 1.85
CA ARG A 24 1.67 -0.99 1.50
C ARG A 24 0.72 -0.76 0.34
N GLN A 25 0.72 -1.64 -0.66
CA GLN A 25 -0.23 -1.57 -1.77
C GLN A 25 -1.67 -1.81 -1.30
N GLU A 26 -1.89 -2.79 -0.42
CA GLU A 26 -3.22 -3.04 0.18
C GLU A 26 -3.70 -1.84 1.01
N PHE A 27 -2.81 -1.20 1.76
CA PHE A 27 -3.13 0.01 2.53
C PHE A 27 -3.55 1.18 1.64
N LEU A 28 -3.01 1.31 0.43
CA LEU A 28 -3.43 2.34 -0.54
C LEU A 28 -4.88 2.13 -1.01
N THR A 29 -5.39 0.91 -0.96
CA THR A 29 -6.79 0.62 -1.31
C THR A 29 -7.78 1.07 -0.24
N LEU A 30 -7.32 1.27 1.00
CA LEU A 30 -8.17 1.70 2.10
C LEU A 30 -8.41 3.22 2.01
N ARG A 31 -9.67 3.59 1.85
CA ARG A 31 -10.07 4.99 1.83
C ARG A 31 -10.14 5.54 3.25
N THR A 32 -9.18 6.36 3.61
CA THR A 32 -9.01 6.89 4.97
C THR A 32 -9.78 8.19 5.24
N GLY A 33 -10.57 8.68 4.28
CA GLY A 33 -11.25 9.97 4.36
C GLY A 33 -10.33 11.17 4.10
N ARG A 34 -9.03 10.95 3.83
CA ARG A 34 -8.09 11.98 3.39
C ARG A 34 -8.07 12.07 1.87
N ALA A 35 -8.04 13.30 1.39
CA ALA A 35 -7.84 13.59 -0.02
C ALA A 35 -6.41 13.21 -0.45
N SER A 36 -6.30 12.52 -1.58
CA SER A 36 -5.02 12.22 -2.24
C SER A 36 -5.18 12.38 -3.74
N ALA A 37 -4.19 12.95 -4.39
CA ALA A 37 -4.18 13.07 -5.85
C ALA A 37 -4.31 11.72 -6.55
N SER A 38 -3.75 10.67 -5.96
CA SER A 38 -3.83 9.29 -6.48
C SER A 38 -5.24 8.70 -6.51
N MET A 39 -6.20 9.29 -5.80
CA MET A 39 -7.61 8.87 -5.88
C MET A 39 -8.20 9.07 -7.28
N LEU A 40 -7.63 9.97 -8.07
CA LEU A 40 -8.08 10.27 -9.43
C LEU A 40 -7.33 9.47 -10.51
N ASP A 41 -6.25 8.78 -10.16
CA ASP A 41 -5.41 8.05 -11.12
C ASP A 41 -6.18 6.99 -11.93
N PRO A 42 -7.12 6.22 -11.36
CA PRO A 42 -7.88 5.23 -12.11
C PRO A 42 -8.99 5.82 -12.98
N ILE A 43 -9.26 7.13 -12.90
CA ILE A 43 -10.33 7.78 -13.64
C ILE A 43 -9.83 8.19 -15.02
N ASN A 44 -10.54 7.74 -16.05
CA ASN A 44 -10.31 8.11 -17.42
C ASN A 44 -11.46 8.98 -17.95
N VAL A 45 -11.11 9.90 -18.80
CA VAL A 45 -12.02 10.84 -19.45
C VAL A 45 -11.97 10.63 -20.97
N ASP A 46 -13.09 10.77 -21.64
CA ASP A 46 -13.11 10.86 -23.11
C ASP A 46 -12.69 12.27 -23.52
N ALA A 47 -11.44 12.40 -23.96
CA ALA A 47 -10.87 13.64 -24.48
C ALA A 47 -10.70 13.50 -26.00
N TYR A 48 -11.53 14.22 -26.74
CA TYR A 48 -11.48 14.25 -28.22
C TYR A 48 -11.59 12.86 -28.88
N GLY A 49 -12.42 11.98 -28.31
CA GLY A 49 -12.60 10.60 -28.80
C GLY A 49 -11.52 9.61 -28.37
N ALA A 50 -10.60 10.02 -27.50
CA ALA A 50 -9.58 9.16 -26.92
C ALA A 50 -9.76 9.05 -25.41
N VAL A 51 -9.66 7.81 -24.87
CA VAL A 51 -9.67 7.55 -23.43
C VAL A 51 -8.35 8.05 -22.85
N THR A 52 -8.42 9.07 -22.01
CA THR A 52 -7.25 9.78 -21.47
C THR A 52 -7.33 9.81 -19.94
N PRO A 53 -6.25 9.49 -19.20
CA PRO A 53 -6.21 9.64 -17.75
C PRO A 53 -6.53 11.07 -17.33
N LEU A 54 -7.27 11.21 -16.23
CA LEU A 54 -7.75 12.51 -15.74
C LEU A 54 -6.59 13.47 -15.40
N ASN A 55 -5.47 12.96 -14.93
CA ASN A 55 -4.26 13.73 -14.64
C ASN A 55 -3.53 14.26 -15.88
N GLN A 56 -3.91 13.82 -17.08
CA GLN A 56 -3.37 14.30 -18.35
C GLN A 56 -4.24 15.38 -19.02
N VAL A 57 -5.41 15.68 -18.47
CA VAL A 57 -6.31 16.73 -18.96
C VAL A 57 -6.39 17.94 -18.04
N GLY A 58 -5.75 17.87 -16.88
CA GLY A 58 -5.75 18.93 -15.89
C GLY A 58 -4.68 18.75 -14.81
N THR A 59 -4.57 19.75 -13.94
CA THR A 59 -3.67 19.74 -12.80
C THR A 59 -4.45 19.39 -11.54
N VAL A 60 -4.01 18.35 -10.82
CA VAL A 60 -4.60 17.90 -9.55
C VAL A 60 -3.86 18.53 -8.38
N ASN A 61 -4.59 19.17 -7.48
CA ASN A 61 -4.07 19.73 -6.24
C ASN A 61 -4.90 19.26 -5.04
N VAL A 62 -4.29 19.20 -3.87
CA VAL A 62 -4.93 18.88 -2.61
C VAL A 62 -4.71 20.06 -1.66
N PRO A 63 -5.54 21.12 -1.74
CA PRO A 63 -5.35 22.32 -0.92
C PRO A 63 -5.69 22.09 0.55
N GLU A 64 -6.55 21.13 0.83
CA GLU A 64 -7.02 20.79 2.17
C GLU A 64 -7.09 19.26 2.35
N PRO A 65 -7.03 18.74 3.59
CA PRO A 65 -7.03 17.31 3.86
C PRO A 65 -8.22 16.53 3.30
N ARG A 66 -9.33 17.21 3.00
CA ARG A 66 -10.57 16.62 2.46
C ARG A 66 -11.09 17.31 1.20
N MET A 67 -10.22 18.00 0.49
CA MET A 67 -10.56 18.68 -0.73
C MET A 67 -9.54 18.39 -1.82
N ILE A 68 -10.00 17.90 -2.96
CA ILE A 68 -9.20 17.82 -4.17
C ILE A 68 -9.71 18.90 -5.12
N THR A 69 -8.82 19.60 -5.76
CA THR A 69 -9.13 20.52 -6.87
C THR A 69 -8.48 20.02 -8.14
N LEU A 70 -9.25 19.98 -9.20
CA LEU A 70 -8.80 19.63 -10.54
C LEU A 70 -9.00 20.84 -11.44
N ASN A 71 -7.91 21.41 -11.90
CA ASN A 71 -7.94 22.50 -12.87
C ASN A 71 -7.80 21.92 -14.29
N ILE A 72 -8.90 21.92 -15.04
CA ILE A 72 -8.94 21.42 -16.42
C ILE A 72 -8.36 22.50 -17.35
N TRP A 73 -7.41 22.09 -18.19
CA TRP A 73 -6.73 23.02 -19.11
C TRP A 73 -7.60 23.46 -20.27
N ASP A 74 -8.48 22.58 -20.76
CA ASP A 74 -9.42 22.86 -21.83
C ASP A 74 -10.85 22.91 -21.29
N LYS A 75 -11.45 24.09 -21.34
CA LYS A 75 -12.82 24.31 -20.85
C LYS A 75 -13.86 23.38 -21.50
N SER A 76 -13.62 22.92 -22.72
CA SER A 76 -14.53 21.99 -23.40
C SER A 76 -14.57 20.60 -22.78
N LEU A 77 -13.54 20.21 -22.01
CA LEU A 77 -13.43 18.92 -21.35
C LEU A 77 -13.98 18.91 -19.92
N VAL A 78 -14.37 20.05 -19.36
CA VAL A 78 -14.85 20.13 -17.97
C VAL A 78 -16.08 19.25 -17.74
N GLY A 79 -17.04 19.26 -18.66
CA GLY A 79 -18.26 18.44 -18.56
C GLY A 79 -17.97 16.94 -18.64
N ALA A 80 -17.05 16.54 -19.51
CA ALA A 80 -16.64 15.13 -19.63
C ALA A 80 -15.87 14.66 -18.39
N ALA A 81 -14.99 15.52 -17.85
CA ALA A 81 -14.26 15.25 -16.61
C ALA A 81 -15.20 15.13 -15.39
N GLU A 82 -16.16 16.05 -15.26
CA GLU A 82 -17.19 15.98 -14.20
C GLU A 82 -17.97 14.68 -14.25
N LYS A 83 -18.43 14.30 -15.44
CA LYS A 83 -19.19 13.08 -15.68
C LYS A 83 -18.35 11.85 -15.30
N ALA A 84 -17.10 11.76 -15.74
CA ALA A 84 -16.20 10.67 -15.44
C ALA A 84 -15.97 10.50 -13.93
N ILE A 85 -15.82 11.60 -13.20
CA ILE A 85 -15.67 11.59 -11.73
C ILE A 85 -16.96 11.10 -11.06
N ARG A 86 -18.11 11.57 -11.50
CA ARG A 86 -19.40 11.17 -10.94
C ARG A 86 -19.69 9.68 -11.15
N GLU A 87 -19.31 9.15 -12.30
CA GLU A 87 -19.51 7.73 -12.66
C GLU A 87 -18.41 6.80 -12.14
N SER A 88 -17.34 7.34 -11.56
CA SER A 88 -16.17 6.56 -11.09
C SER A 88 -16.44 5.63 -9.91
N GLY A 89 -17.60 5.75 -9.27
CA GLY A 89 -17.93 4.98 -8.06
C GLY A 89 -17.20 5.44 -6.79
N LEU A 90 -16.49 6.58 -6.84
CA LEU A 90 -15.80 7.15 -5.67
C LEU A 90 -16.77 7.76 -4.64
N GLY A 91 -18.04 7.95 -4.99
CA GLY A 91 -19.03 8.56 -4.10
C GLY A 91 -18.77 10.05 -3.82
N ILE A 92 -18.03 10.71 -4.71
CA ILE A 92 -17.70 12.13 -4.62
C ILE A 92 -18.66 12.92 -5.52
N ASN A 93 -19.19 14.02 -4.99
CA ASN A 93 -19.98 14.96 -5.76
C ASN A 93 -19.10 16.12 -6.26
N PRO A 94 -18.75 16.16 -7.55
CA PRO A 94 -17.95 17.24 -8.08
C PRO A 94 -18.74 18.55 -8.13
N VAL A 95 -18.08 19.66 -7.78
CA VAL A 95 -18.61 21.01 -7.88
C VAL A 95 -17.77 21.77 -8.92
N VAL A 96 -18.40 22.15 -10.03
CA VAL A 96 -17.73 22.85 -11.12
C VAL A 96 -17.79 24.36 -10.90
N ASP A 97 -16.64 25.00 -11.00
CA ASP A 97 -16.47 26.45 -10.95
C ASP A 97 -15.52 26.87 -12.09
N GLY A 98 -16.10 27.24 -13.22
CA GLY A 98 -15.33 27.55 -14.43
C GLY A 98 -14.57 26.33 -14.97
N THR A 99 -13.24 26.38 -14.91
CA THR A 99 -12.33 25.28 -15.29
C THR A 99 -11.86 24.46 -14.09
N ILE A 100 -12.26 24.85 -12.89
CA ILE A 100 -11.89 24.19 -11.64
C ILE A 100 -13.03 23.28 -11.21
N ILE A 101 -12.72 22.00 -10.98
CA ILE A 101 -13.63 21.04 -10.39
C ILE A 101 -13.17 20.81 -8.96
N ARG A 102 -14.04 21.10 -8.00
CA ARG A 102 -13.80 20.85 -6.57
C ARG A 102 -14.42 19.52 -6.19
N LEU A 103 -13.64 18.70 -5.51
CA LEU A 103 -14.01 17.35 -5.09
C LEU A 103 -13.94 17.27 -3.56
N PRO A 104 -15.05 17.58 -2.85
CA PRO A 104 -15.08 17.40 -1.41
C PRO A 104 -15.11 15.90 -1.10
N ILE A 105 -14.18 15.45 -0.26
CA ILE A 105 -14.12 14.07 0.20
C ILE A 105 -15.02 13.92 1.42
N PRO A 106 -16.03 13.02 1.39
CA PRO A 106 -16.92 12.81 2.52
C PRO A 106 -16.17 12.34 3.76
N GLU A 107 -16.60 12.80 4.93
CA GLU A 107 -16.12 12.28 6.20
C GLU A 107 -16.49 10.81 6.36
N LEU A 108 -15.54 10.04 6.92
CA LEU A 108 -15.85 8.72 7.42
C LEU A 108 -16.60 8.87 8.76
N ASN A 109 -17.69 8.14 8.93
CA ASN A 109 -18.29 8.01 10.25
C ASN A 109 -17.43 7.10 11.14
N GLU A 110 -17.69 7.14 12.45
CA GLU A 110 -16.90 6.38 13.44
C GLU A 110 -16.97 4.87 13.20
N GLU A 111 -18.15 4.37 12.83
CA GLU A 111 -18.33 2.95 12.51
C GLU A 111 -17.46 2.51 11.33
N ARG A 112 -17.45 3.30 10.25
CA ARG A 112 -16.63 3.02 9.08
C ARG A 112 -15.13 3.09 9.37
N ARG A 113 -14.70 4.02 10.23
CA ARG A 113 -13.30 4.08 10.67
C ARG A 113 -12.90 2.81 11.44
N ARG A 114 -13.78 2.32 12.33
CA ARG A 114 -13.54 1.07 13.06
C ARG A 114 -13.44 -0.13 12.13
N GLU A 115 -14.31 -0.22 11.12
CA GLU A 115 -14.23 -1.27 10.10
C GLU A 115 -12.92 -1.22 9.33
N LEU A 116 -12.50 -0.04 8.86
CA LEU A 116 -11.24 0.14 8.13
C LEU A 116 -10.02 -0.19 8.98
N THR A 117 -10.01 0.19 10.26
CA THR A 117 -8.96 -0.18 11.22
C THR A 117 -8.85 -1.69 11.36
N LYS A 118 -9.98 -2.38 11.42
CA LYS A 118 -10.03 -3.85 11.48
C LYS A 118 -9.48 -4.50 10.21
N VAL A 119 -9.87 -3.98 9.04
CA VAL A 119 -9.37 -4.45 7.73
C VAL A 119 -7.86 -4.23 7.61
N ALA A 120 -7.36 -3.07 8.04
CA ALA A 120 -5.92 -2.80 8.08
C ALA A 120 -5.17 -3.82 8.96
N GLY A 121 -5.73 -4.17 10.12
CA GLY A 121 -5.20 -5.22 10.99
C GLY A 121 -5.15 -6.59 10.31
N GLN A 122 -6.15 -6.95 9.52
CA GLN A 122 -6.18 -8.20 8.76
C GLN A 122 -5.10 -8.24 7.68
N TYR A 123 -4.90 -7.15 6.95
CA TYR A 123 -3.82 -7.05 5.96
C TYR A 123 -2.44 -7.17 6.60
N ALA A 124 -2.23 -6.51 7.74
CA ALA A 124 -0.98 -6.62 8.48
C ALA A 124 -0.73 -8.06 8.98
N GLU A 125 -1.75 -8.76 9.45
CA GLU A 125 -1.58 -10.16 9.85
C GLU A 125 -1.25 -11.07 8.66
N SER A 126 -1.86 -10.85 7.50
CA SER A 126 -1.48 -11.57 6.27
C SER A 126 -0.01 -11.36 5.91
N ALA A 127 0.48 -10.13 6.05
CA ALA A 127 1.89 -9.81 5.82
C ALA A 127 2.81 -10.50 6.85
N ARG A 128 2.43 -10.54 8.14
CA ARG A 128 3.19 -11.27 9.17
C ARG A 128 3.24 -12.76 8.89
N VAL A 129 2.13 -13.34 8.42
CA VAL A 129 2.10 -14.76 8.02
C VAL A 129 3.06 -15.02 6.86
N ALA A 130 3.10 -14.13 5.87
CA ALA A 130 4.04 -14.23 4.76
C ALA A 130 5.50 -14.19 5.23
N VAL A 131 5.84 -13.25 6.13
CA VAL A 131 7.17 -13.15 6.75
C VAL A 131 7.52 -14.41 7.53
N ARG A 132 6.60 -14.95 8.33
CA ARG A 132 6.80 -16.20 9.09
C ARG A 132 7.03 -17.40 8.16
N ASN A 133 6.39 -17.44 7.01
CA ASN A 133 6.61 -18.49 6.01
C ASN A 133 8.03 -18.41 5.44
N VAL A 134 8.51 -17.22 5.08
CA VAL A 134 9.88 -17.01 4.64
C VAL A 134 10.88 -17.43 5.72
N ARG A 135 10.64 -17.05 6.98
CA ARG A 135 11.43 -17.51 8.13
C ARG A 135 11.48 -19.04 8.21
N ARG A 136 10.34 -19.70 8.07
CA ARG A 136 10.27 -21.18 8.11
C ARG A 136 11.13 -21.79 7.01
N ASP A 137 11.05 -21.26 5.78
CA ASP A 137 11.86 -21.73 4.68
C ASP A 137 13.37 -21.60 4.98
N GLY A 138 13.80 -20.46 5.57
CA GLY A 138 15.18 -20.26 6.00
C GLY A 138 15.62 -21.27 7.07
N MET A 139 14.78 -21.48 8.08
CA MET A 139 15.06 -22.47 9.15
C MET A 139 15.12 -23.91 8.62
N ASP A 140 14.27 -24.24 7.64
CA ASP A 140 14.28 -25.57 7.01
C ASP A 140 15.56 -25.78 6.18
N GLN A 141 16.07 -24.74 5.49
CA GLN A 141 17.35 -24.79 4.79
C GLN A 141 18.52 -25.02 5.78
N ILE A 142 18.54 -24.31 6.90
CA ILE A 142 19.56 -24.50 7.95
C ILE A 142 19.51 -25.92 8.50
N LYS A 143 18.31 -26.44 8.78
CA LYS A 143 18.12 -27.81 9.28
C LYS A 143 18.63 -28.84 8.26
N LYS A 144 18.42 -28.60 6.97
CA LYS A 144 18.97 -29.44 5.91
C LYS A 144 20.50 -29.38 5.91
N GLY A 145 21.08 -28.16 5.99
CA GLY A 145 22.52 -27.96 6.09
C GLY A 145 23.13 -28.72 7.28
N LYS A 146 22.44 -28.75 8.43
CA LYS A 146 22.85 -29.55 9.59
C LYS A 146 22.93 -31.05 9.24
N SER A 147 21.97 -31.59 8.51
CA SER A 147 21.97 -32.98 8.10
C SER A 147 23.13 -33.27 7.13
N ASP A 148 23.57 -32.27 6.40
CA ASP A 148 24.68 -32.35 5.44
C ASP A 148 26.06 -32.00 6.07
N GLY A 149 26.11 -31.76 7.40
CA GLY A 149 27.36 -31.59 8.16
C GLY A 149 27.67 -30.16 8.65
N LEU A 150 26.70 -29.24 8.59
CA LEU A 150 26.85 -27.90 9.18
C LEU A 150 27.14 -27.98 10.68
N GLY A 151 28.17 -27.26 11.14
CA GLY A 151 28.57 -27.19 12.56
C GLY A 151 27.48 -26.50 13.41
N GLU A 152 27.48 -26.86 14.71
CA GLU A 152 26.49 -26.29 15.64
C GLU A 152 26.62 -24.77 15.82
N ASP A 153 27.83 -24.22 15.75
CA ASP A 153 28.05 -22.79 15.89
C ASP A 153 27.56 -22.03 14.64
N ASP A 154 27.83 -22.57 13.46
CA ASP A 154 27.34 -22.01 12.20
C ASP A 154 25.81 -22.11 12.11
N GLN A 155 25.23 -23.23 12.58
CA GLN A 155 23.78 -23.35 12.67
C GLN A 155 23.18 -22.24 13.53
N LYS A 156 23.72 -22.00 14.72
CA LYS A 156 23.24 -20.94 15.63
C LYS A 156 23.40 -19.55 15.03
N PHE A 157 24.50 -19.31 14.31
CA PHE A 157 24.74 -18.05 13.60
C PHE A 157 23.64 -17.77 12.57
N TRP A 158 23.35 -18.75 11.71
CA TRP A 158 22.34 -18.59 10.67
C TRP A 158 20.92 -18.49 11.22
N GLU A 159 20.58 -19.28 12.27
CA GLU A 159 19.30 -19.18 12.95
C GLU A 159 19.11 -17.79 13.57
N GLY A 160 20.16 -17.24 14.17
CA GLY A 160 20.15 -15.88 14.71
C GLY A 160 19.95 -14.82 13.63
N ALA A 161 20.64 -14.95 12.48
CA ALA A 161 20.48 -14.02 11.36
C ALA A 161 19.07 -14.04 10.78
N VAL A 162 18.49 -15.23 10.59
CA VAL A 162 17.09 -15.37 10.10
C VAL A 162 16.10 -14.81 11.12
N GLN A 163 16.32 -15.00 12.40
CA GLN A 163 15.45 -14.48 13.45
C GLN A 163 15.52 -12.94 13.50
N GLU A 164 16.72 -12.37 13.46
CA GLU A 164 16.90 -10.92 13.46
C GLU A 164 16.22 -10.26 12.24
N LEU A 165 16.37 -10.85 11.06
CA LEU A 165 15.70 -10.40 9.84
C LEU A 165 14.18 -10.45 9.97
N THR A 166 13.65 -11.53 10.56
CA THR A 166 12.22 -11.71 10.81
C THR A 166 11.70 -10.64 11.76
N ASP A 167 12.40 -10.40 12.86
CA ASP A 167 12.00 -9.43 13.88
C ASP A 167 11.96 -8.00 13.29
N LYS A 168 12.99 -7.62 12.53
CA LYS A 168 13.01 -6.33 11.81
C LYS A 168 11.86 -6.19 10.82
N SER A 169 11.54 -7.25 10.10
CA SER A 169 10.44 -7.22 9.12
C SER A 169 9.08 -7.10 9.78
N ILE A 170 8.86 -7.79 10.90
CA ILE A 170 7.62 -7.69 11.69
C ILE A 170 7.50 -6.29 12.30
N GLU A 171 8.59 -5.73 12.83
CA GLU A 171 8.59 -4.36 13.36
C GLU A 171 8.18 -3.34 12.30
N LYS A 172 8.72 -3.45 11.08
CA LYS A 172 8.31 -2.58 9.94
C LYS A 172 6.81 -2.72 9.61
N ILE A 173 6.26 -3.94 9.69
CA ILE A 173 4.82 -4.20 9.49
C ILE A 173 4.01 -3.53 10.60
N ASP A 174 4.40 -3.69 11.85
CA ASP A 174 3.70 -3.12 13.00
C ASP A 174 3.70 -1.58 12.96
N GLN A 175 4.83 -0.96 12.61
CA GLN A 175 4.94 0.49 12.41
C GLN A 175 4.05 0.98 11.27
N ALA A 176 4.00 0.25 10.15
CA ALA A 176 3.14 0.58 9.02
C ALA A 176 1.66 0.49 9.39
N LEU A 177 1.28 -0.53 10.18
CA LEU A 177 -0.09 -0.69 10.68
C LEU A 177 -0.48 0.44 11.63
N GLU A 178 0.38 0.76 12.60
CA GLU A 178 0.13 1.85 13.56
C GLU A 178 -0.08 3.18 12.84
N SER A 179 0.82 3.53 11.92
CA SER A 179 0.69 4.74 11.11
C SER A 179 -0.60 4.77 10.30
N LYS A 180 -1.01 3.62 9.74
CA LYS A 180 -2.26 3.54 8.97
C LYS A 180 -3.50 3.66 9.84
N GLN A 181 -3.48 3.05 11.02
CA GLN A 181 -4.58 3.17 11.98
C GLN A 181 -4.73 4.59 12.50
N GLU A 182 -3.63 5.28 12.78
CA GLU A 182 -3.66 6.70 13.13
C GLU A 182 -4.24 7.55 12.01
N GLU A 183 -3.82 7.32 10.75
CA GLU A 183 -4.35 8.01 9.57
C GLU A 183 -5.87 7.83 9.43
N ILE A 184 -6.37 6.60 9.62
CA ILE A 184 -7.80 6.28 9.56
C ILE A 184 -8.59 6.99 10.67
N MET A 185 -8.00 7.11 11.86
CA MET A 185 -8.66 7.68 13.04
C MET A 185 -8.54 9.21 13.14
N GLN A 186 -7.65 9.85 12.36
CA GLN A 186 -7.55 11.30 12.31
C GLN A 186 -8.85 11.91 11.73
N VAL A 187 -9.36 12.93 12.43
CA VAL A 187 -10.57 13.69 12.05
C VAL A 187 -10.20 14.88 11.16
#